data_a5aa1134f801021c5853eebde8941199
#
_entry.id   a5aa1134f801021c5853eebde8941199
#
_cell.length_a   1.000
_cell.length_b   1.000
_cell.length_c   1.000
_cell.angle_alpha   90.00
_cell.angle_beta   90.00
_cell.angle_gamma   90.00
#
_symmetry.space_group_name_H-M   'P 1'
#
loop_
_entity.id
_entity.type
_entity.pdbx_description
1 polymer ?
#
loop_
_entity_poly.entity_id
_entity_poly.type
_entity_poly.pdbx_seq_one_letter_code
_entity_poly.pdbx_strand_id
1 'polypeptide(L)'
;MYHPVRGQTDRTPNILADGTKITIHKASEYNYVAVSRNLLKRWGGWLDFGDFIVLSGTDGKDGVYQVKDTMNKRFVNRIDILESPGVKPYKFTDAKIKKANLNEDIKFITN
;
A
#
# COMPACT_ATOMS: atom_id res chain seq x y z
N MET A 1 6.11 5.54 -3.53
CA MET A 1 5.56 4.51 -4.42
C MET A 1 6.63 3.50 -4.80
N TYR A 2 6.24 2.32 -5.20
CA TYR A 2 7.18 1.30 -5.67
C TYR A 2 6.58 0.54 -6.86
N HIS A 3 7.46 -0.07 -7.66
CA HIS A 3 7.06 -0.86 -8.81
C HIS A 3 7.28 -2.35 -8.52
N PRO A 4 6.41 -3.26 -9.03
CA PRO A 4 6.58 -4.69 -8.84
C PRO A 4 7.60 -5.25 -9.83
N VAL A 5 8.86 -4.82 -9.69
CA VAL A 5 9.96 -5.23 -10.56
C VAL A 5 11.15 -5.67 -9.71
N ARG A 6 12.02 -6.50 -10.27
CA ARG A 6 13.26 -6.89 -9.60
C ARG A 6 14.08 -5.66 -9.26
N GLY A 7 14.67 -5.63 -8.08
CA GLY A 7 15.42 -4.48 -7.59
C GLY A 7 14.61 -3.58 -6.68
N GLN A 8 13.28 -3.53 -6.83
CA GLN A 8 12.38 -2.82 -5.92
C GLN A 8 11.58 -3.76 -5.02
N THR A 9 11.50 -5.03 -5.41
CA THR A 9 10.87 -6.10 -4.65
C THR A 9 11.86 -7.26 -4.50
N ASP A 10 11.41 -8.39 -3.97
CA ASP A 10 12.22 -9.60 -3.90
C ASP A 10 12.21 -10.37 -5.25
N ARG A 11 12.55 -11.66 -5.21
CA ARG A 11 12.66 -12.49 -6.43
C ARG A 11 11.32 -12.76 -7.11
N THR A 12 10.20 -12.48 -6.45
CA THR A 12 8.86 -12.73 -6.98
C THR A 12 8.07 -11.44 -7.01
N PRO A 13 8.38 -10.51 -7.95
CA PRO A 13 7.75 -9.19 -7.97
C PRO A 13 6.25 -9.21 -8.21
N ASN A 14 5.70 -10.30 -8.75
CA ASN A 14 4.27 -10.46 -8.96
C ASN A 14 3.53 -11.08 -7.77
N ILE A 15 4.24 -11.39 -6.67
CA ILE A 15 3.63 -11.95 -5.46
C ILE A 15 3.95 -11.01 -4.29
N LEU A 16 2.90 -10.49 -3.65
CA LEU A 16 3.04 -9.58 -2.52
C LEU A 16 3.30 -10.34 -1.23
N ALA A 17 3.70 -9.65 -0.17
CA ALA A 17 4.07 -10.29 1.09
C ALA A 17 2.95 -11.14 1.71
N ASP A 18 1.69 -10.79 1.46
CA ASP A 18 0.54 -11.56 1.95
C ASP A 18 0.18 -12.76 1.05
N GLY A 19 0.96 -13.01 0.00
CA GLY A 19 0.72 -14.09 -0.95
C GLY A 19 -0.17 -13.72 -2.14
N THR A 20 -0.68 -12.51 -2.19
CA THR A 20 -1.52 -12.06 -3.31
C THR A 20 -0.71 -11.99 -4.59
N LYS A 21 -1.21 -12.63 -5.65
CA LYS A 21 -0.63 -12.53 -6.99
C LYS A 21 -1.24 -11.37 -7.75
N ILE A 22 -0.42 -10.62 -8.47
CA ILE A 22 -0.86 -9.49 -9.26
C ILE A 22 -0.40 -9.62 -10.70
N THR A 23 -1.10 -8.91 -11.60
CA THR A 23 -0.61 -8.70 -12.97
C THR A 23 0.23 -7.43 -12.95
N ILE A 24 1.51 -7.55 -13.23
CA ILE A 24 2.51 -6.49 -12.99
C ILE A 24 2.11 -5.16 -13.65
N HIS A 25 1.73 -5.17 -14.92
CA HIS A 25 1.40 -3.93 -15.63
C HIS A 25 0.02 -3.37 -15.26
N LYS A 26 -0.75 -4.07 -14.42
CA LYS A 26 -2.02 -3.59 -13.87
C LYS A 26 -1.88 -3.17 -12.40
N ALA A 27 -0.66 -3.09 -11.89
CA ALA A 27 -0.42 -2.87 -10.46
C ALA A 27 -1.12 -1.62 -9.92
N SER A 28 -1.14 -0.52 -10.69
CA SER A 28 -1.78 0.73 -10.27
C SER A 28 -3.29 0.61 -10.08
N GLU A 29 -3.94 -0.38 -10.70
CA GLU A 29 -5.40 -0.53 -10.65
C GLU A 29 -5.90 -1.16 -9.35
N TYR A 30 -5.03 -1.81 -8.59
CA TYR A 30 -5.44 -2.54 -7.39
C TYR A 30 -5.59 -1.66 -6.16
N ASN A 31 -4.93 -0.50 -6.11
CA ASN A 31 -4.86 0.37 -4.92
C ASN A 31 -4.30 -0.38 -3.70
N TYR A 32 -3.18 -1.04 -3.89
CA TYR A 32 -2.46 -1.75 -2.84
C TYR A 32 -1.30 -0.92 -2.31
N VAL A 33 -0.99 -1.08 -1.03
CA VAL A 33 0.17 -0.43 -0.40
C VAL A 33 1.02 -1.45 0.32
N ALA A 34 2.32 -1.19 0.35
CA ALA A 34 3.25 -1.79 1.30
C ALA A 34 3.37 -0.87 2.51
N VAL A 35 3.46 -1.45 3.70
CA VAL A 35 3.67 -0.69 4.92
C VAL A 35 4.97 -1.13 5.59
N SER A 36 5.62 -0.21 6.30
CA SER A 36 6.79 -0.57 7.11
C SER A 36 6.37 -1.57 8.19
N ARG A 37 7.28 -2.48 8.55
CA ARG A 37 6.97 -3.60 9.45
C ARG A 37 6.43 -3.15 10.79
N ASN A 38 6.93 -2.03 11.34
CA ASN A 38 6.48 -1.53 12.62
C ASN A 38 5.00 -1.15 12.67
N LEU A 39 4.35 -0.98 11.53
CA LEU A 39 2.90 -0.68 11.46
C LEU A 39 2.05 -1.95 11.51
N LEU A 40 2.64 -3.12 11.31
CA LEU A 40 1.92 -4.40 11.34
C LEU A 40 1.86 -4.98 12.76
N LYS A 41 0.73 -5.55 13.12
CA LYS A 41 0.48 -6.09 14.47
C LYS A 41 1.52 -7.11 14.91
N ARG A 42 2.02 -7.94 13.99
CA ARG A 42 3.04 -8.94 14.32
C ARG A 42 4.36 -8.33 14.80
N TRP A 43 4.59 -7.05 14.55
CA TRP A 43 5.76 -6.30 15.00
C TRP A 43 5.39 -5.11 15.90
N GLY A 44 4.23 -5.19 16.59
CA GLY A 44 3.82 -4.20 17.57
C GLY A 44 2.99 -3.05 17.04
N GLY A 45 2.60 -3.09 15.78
CA GLY A 45 1.77 -2.05 15.16
C GLY A 45 0.28 -2.29 15.31
N TRP A 46 -0.50 -1.70 14.41
CA TRP A 46 -1.96 -1.68 14.49
C TRP A 46 -2.66 -2.12 13.20
N LEU A 47 -1.92 -2.47 12.15
CA LEU A 47 -2.46 -2.91 10.86
C LEU A 47 -2.23 -4.40 10.65
N ASP A 48 -3.14 -5.01 9.89
CA ASP A 48 -3.00 -6.38 9.37
C ASP A 48 -3.02 -6.36 7.86
N PHE A 49 -2.46 -7.40 7.24
CA PHE A 49 -2.65 -7.62 5.81
C PHE A 49 -4.14 -7.76 5.52
N GLY A 50 -4.60 -7.10 4.47
CA GLY A 50 -6.01 -7.08 4.09
C GLY A 50 -6.78 -5.91 4.64
N ASP A 51 -6.24 -5.18 5.62
CA ASP A 51 -6.89 -3.98 6.14
C ASP A 51 -6.96 -2.91 5.07
N PHE A 52 -8.06 -2.16 5.08
CA PHE A 52 -8.20 -0.96 4.25
C PHE A 52 -7.79 0.26 5.07
N ILE A 53 -7.06 1.16 4.43
CA ILE A 53 -6.63 2.43 5.04
C ILE A 53 -7.09 3.59 4.17
N VAL A 54 -7.31 4.74 4.80
CA VAL A 54 -7.54 6.00 4.11
C VAL A 54 -6.25 6.80 4.16
N LEU A 55 -5.73 7.12 2.99
CA LEU A 55 -4.53 7.93 2.82
C LEU A 55 -4.94 9.36 2.54
N SER A 56 -4.33 10.31 3.23
CA SER A 56 -4.57 11.75 3.03
C SER A 56 -3.28 12.52 3.15
N GLY A 57 -3.29 13.77 2.67
CA GLY A 57 -2.11 14.63 2.72
C GLY A 57 -1.12 14.38 1.59
N THR A 58 -1.54 13.73 0.52
CA THR A 58 -0.71 13.51 -0.67
C THR A 58 -1.13 14.48 -1.78
N ASP A 59 -0.28 14.64 -2.77
CA ASP A 59 -0.59 15.42 -3.94
C ASP A 59 -1.16 14.50 -5.03
N GLY A 60 -2.49 14.31 -5.00
CA GLY A 60 -3.20 13.54 -6.03
C GLY A 60 -3.27 12.04 -5.79
N LYS A 61 -2.85 11.54 -4.62
CA LYS A 61 -2.90 10.12 -4.31
C LYS A 61 -3.77 9.77 -3.09
N ASP A 62 -4.53 10.75 -2.60
CA ASP A 62 -5.45 10.50 -1.49
C ASP A 62 -6.51 9.49 -1.91
N GLY A 63 -6.90 8.63 -0.97
CA GLY A 63 -7.92 7.63 -1.23
C GLY A 63 -7.82 6.43 -0.32
N VAL A 64 -8.58 5.39 -0.69
CA VAL A 64 -8.63 4.12 0.04
C VAL A 64 -7.69 3.12 -0.61
N TYR A 65 -6.85 2.51 0.20
CA TYR A 65 -5.89 1.49 -0.22
C TYR A 65 -5.99 0.28 0.68
N GLN A 66 -5.57 -0.87 0.16
CA GLN A 66 -5.54 -2.10 0.94
C GLN A 66 -4.09 -2.49 1.25
N VAL A 67 -3.84 -2.86 2.50
CA VAL A 67 -2.52 -3.31 2.95
C VAL A 67 -2.29 -4.73 2.45
N LYS A 68 -1.33 -4.92 1.55
CA LYS A 68 -1.03 -6.21 0.92
C LYS A 68 0.43 -6.61 1.00
N ASP A 69 1.30 -5.69 1.37
CA ASP A 69 2.72 -5.92 1.29
C ASP A 69 3.45 -5.24 2.46
N THR A 70 4.72 -5.55 2.62
CA THR A 70 5.54 -4.93 3.65
C THR A 70 6.90 -4.55 3.10
N MET A 71 7.59 -3.69 3.80
CA MET A 71 8.86 -3.10 3.40
C MET A 71 10.02 -3.73 4.16
N ASN A 72 11.24 -3.44 3.72
CA ASN A 72 12.44 -3.84 4.43
C ASN A 72 12.41 -3.30 5.88
N LYS A 73 12.93 -4.09 6.82
CA LYS A 73 12.90 -3.78 8.27
C LYS A 73 13.54 -2.44 8.64
N ARG A 74 14.40 -1.89 7.79
CA ARG A 74 15.06 -0.60 8.03
C ARG A 74 14.09 0.59 7.93
N PHE A 75 12.95 0.43 7.27
CA PHE A 75 11.98 1.50 7.12
C PHE A 75 11.02 1.53 8.32
N VAL A 76 10.70 2.72 8.79
CA VAL A 76 9.84 2.95 9.96
C VAL A 76 8.81 4.02 9.62
N ASN A 77 7.56 3.80 10.03
CA ASN A 77 6.45 4.75 9.84
C ASN A 77 6.29 5.18 8.38
N ARG A 78 6.32 4.23 7.47
CA ARG A 78 6.33 4.49 6.04
C ARG A 78 5.31 3.63 5.31
N ILE A 79 4.75 4.19 4.24
CA ILE A 79 3.94 3.43 3.29
C ILE A 79 4.45 3.71 1.87
N ASP A 80 4.28 2.72 0.99
CA ASP A 80 4.57 2.85 -0.43
C ASP A 80 3.38 2.35 -1.23
N ILE A 81 2.90 3.18 -2.16
CA ILE A 81 1.82 2.78 -3.07
C ILE A 81 2.41 1.92 -4.19
N LEU A 82 1.76 0.77 -4.45
CA LEU A 82 2.12 -0.10 -5.56
C LEU A 82 1.62 0.52 -6.86
N GLU A 83 2.54 0.76 -7.80
CA GLU A 83 2.22 1.35 -9.09
C GLU A 83 2.74 0.49 -10.24
N SER A 84 2.08 0.59 -11.40
CA SER A 84 2.54 -0.10 -12.60
C SER A 84 3.91 0.41 -13.05
N PRO A 85 4.75 -0.43 -13.69
CA PRO A 85 6.13 -0.05 -14.01
C PRO A 85 6.30 1.22 -14.83
N GLY A 86 5.29 1.60 -15.63
CA GLY A 86 5.35 2.81 -16.43
C GLY A 86 5.05 4.11 -15.68
N VAL A 87 4.60 4.01 -14.43
CA VAL A 87 4.24 5.20 -13.65
C VAL A 87 5.52 5.91 -13.20
N LYS A 88 5.56 7.23 -13.42
CA LYS A 88 6.71 8.06 -13.04
C LYS A 88 6.84 8.09 -11.51
N PRO A 89 8.05 7.89 -10.97
CA PRO A 89 8.27 7.92 -9.52
C PRO A 89 7.84 9.24 -8.88
N TYR A 90 7.27 9.14 -7.67
CA TYR A 90 6.87 10.27 -6.86
C TYR A 90 7.11 9.95 -5.38
N LYS A 91 7.07 10.99 -4.55
CA LYS A 91 7.26 10.88 -3.11
C LYS A 91 6.42 11.94 -2.40
N PHE A 92 5.91 11.63 -1.21
CA PHE A 92 5.25 12.59 -0.34
C PHE A 92 5.76 12.40 1.10
N THR A 93 5.74 13.46 1.91
CA THR A 93 6.35 13.45 3.24
C THR A 93 5.38 13.72 4.39
N ASP A 94 4.23 14.34 4.11
CA ASP A 94 3.27 14.75 5.15
C ASP A 94 1.97 13.96 5.12
N ALA A 95 2.00 12.76 4.54
CA ALA A 95 0.82 11.93 4.43
C ALA A 95 0.40 11.35 5.78
N LYS A 96 -0.90 11.15 5.92
CA LYS A 96 -1.51 10.51 7.09
C LYS A 96 -2.31 9.31 6.65
N ILE A 97 -2.36 8.29 7.50
CA ILE A 97 -3.19 7.11 7.27
C ILE A 97 -4.07 6.86 8.49
N LYS A 98 -5.25 6.32 8.23
CA LYS A 98 -6.13 5.79 9.28
C LYS A 98 -6.74 4.49 8.78
N LYS A 99 -7.10 3.59 9.71
CA LYS A 99 -7.80 2.37 9.33
C LYS A 99 -9.19 2.74 8.85
N ALA A 100 -9.57 2.25 7.68
CA ALA A 100 -10.87 2.54 7.11
C ALA A 100 -11.95 1.69 7.78
N ASN A 101 -13.13 2.29 7.97
CA ASN A 101 -14.33 1.57 8.35
C ASN A 101 -15.03 1.15 7.05
N LEU A 102 -15.08 -0.15 6.77
CA LEU A 102 -15.64 -0.67 5.53
C LEU A 102 -17.10 -0.23 5.31
N ASN A 103 -17.87 -0.12 6.37
CA ASN A 103 -19.28 0.32 6.25
C ASN A 103 -19.37 1.77 5.82
N GLU A 104 -18.49 2.62 6.33
CA GLU A 104 -18.41 4.03 5.92
C GLU A 104 -17.97 4.14 4.47
N ASP A 105 -16.94 3.37 4.08
CA ASP A 105 -16.43 3.38 2.71
C ASP A 105 -17.50 2.93 1.71
N ILE A 106 -18.27 1.89 2.06
CA ILE A 106 -19.38 1.42 1.22
C ILE A 106 -20.41 2.52 1.04
N LYS A 107 -20.74 3.28 2.08
CA LYS A 107 -21.67 4.41 1.97
C LYS A 107 -21.18 5.46 1.00
N PHE A 108 -19.89 5.80 1.03
CA PHE A 108 -19.34 6.77 0.09
C PHE A 108 -19.38 6.29 -1.35
N ILE A 109 -19.13 5.01 -1.57
CA ILE A 109 -19.13 4.41 -2.90
C ILE A 109 -20.54 4.35 -3.48
N THR A 110 -21.55 4.10 -2.66
CA THR A 110 -22.93 3.92 -3.11
C THR A 110 -23.71 5.23 -3.25
N ASN A 111 -23.19 6.29 -2.71
CA ASN A 111 -23.83 7.61 -2.81
C ASN A 111 -23.26 8.40 -4.00
#